data_e37c33acc2903cd4558b00a6ccaa2537
#
_entry.id   e37c33acc2903cd4558b00a6ccaa2537
#
_cell.length_a   1.000
_cell.length_b   1.000
_cell.length_c   1.000
_cell.angle_alpha   90.00
_cell.angle_beta   90.00
_cell.angle_gamma   90.00
#
_symmetry.space_group_name_H-M   'P 1'
#
loop_
_entity.id
_entity.type
_entity.pdbx_description
1 polymer ?
#
loop_
_entity_poly.entity_id
_entity_poly.type
_entity_poly.pdbx_seq_one_letter_code
_entity_poly.pdbx_strand_id
1 'polypeptide(L)'
;MKKLLSILLLGAAAAAVPAAAQTSTKLSATKASEYGLIYTLPLTAFEVTVAVEKTVSTPGEFYQYARRYLNATPILKPSTSWRITEAVVNPIAIADEKERYLATFKGGAGTYMTVSDLNFPLSVNDESYEATVSLSPLPQPVEAEPTILQLPVAQQAITPEMIQSKSLAKRAQLAADKIYEFRNNRNEIISGQADAMPSDGAAMKLALDQLASQEEALTAMFLGTVQKSVEVRTYTVYLPDDGAVSRKAVARLSALDGLVDANDLSGAPIYISITPQTRGELPVNEKGITKTFPKGGVA
;
A
#
# COMPACT_ATOMS: atom_id res chain seq x y z
N MET A 1 1.55 15.89 7.17
CA MET A 1 2.91 16.10 6.66
C MET A 1 3.81 15.12 7.39
N LYS A 2 4.16 14.03 6.72
CA LYS A 2 4.99 12.95 7.29
C LYS A 2 6.45 13.35 7.10
N LYS A 3 7.16 13.68 8.18
CA LYS A 3 8.60 13.91 8.13
C LYS A 3 9.31 12.57 8.17
N LEU A 4 10.12 12.35 7.17
CA LEU A 4 10.83 11.12 6.88
C LEU A 4 12.18 11.06 7.55
N LEU A 5 12.55 9.89 7.97
CA LEU A 5 13.81 9.49 8.60
C LEU A 5 14.99 9.56 7.63
N SER A 6 16.09 10.10 8.10
CA SER A 6 17.34 10.17 7.35
C SER A 6 18.37 9.20 7.88
N ILE A 7 18.92 8.39 7.00
CA ILE A 7 20.10 7.58 7.25
C ILE A 7 21.31 8.45 6.90
N LEU A 8 22.18 8.65 7.86
CA LEU A 8 23.34 9.53 7.77
C LEU A 8 24.49 8.88 7.02
N LEU A 9 24.94 9.50 5.93
CA LEU A 9 26.28 9.27 5.36
C LEU A 9 27.17 10.46 5.77
N LEU A 10 28.10 10.23 6.67
CA LEU A 10 29.08 11.26 7.03
C LEU A 10 30.25 11.21 6.04
N GLY A 11 30.33 12.19 5.16
CA GLY A 11 31.52 12.50 4.39
C GLY A 11 32.38 13.50 5.17
N ALA A 12 33.57 13.12 5.60
CA ALA A 12 34.49 13.98 6.34
C ALA A 12 35.29 14.86 5.39
N ALA A 13 35.03 16.19 5.40
CA ALA A 13 35.96 17.18 4.92
C ALA A 13 36.76 17.73 6.14
N ALA A 14 38.06 17.42 6.21
CA ALA A 14 38.94 17.86 7.27
C ALA A 14 39.35 19.35 7.06
N ALA A 15 38.68 20.25 7.76
CA ALA A 15 39.24 21.57 8.09
C ALA A 15 39.68 21.52 9.57
N ALA A 16 40.98 21.71 9.82
CA ALA A 16 41.53 21.74 11.17
C ALA A 16 41.10 23.04 11.87
N VAL A 17 40.01 22.96 12.61
CA VAL A 17 39.58 23.98 13.58
C VAL A 17 40.02 23.48 14.96
N PRO A 18 40.54 24.33 15.87
CA PRO A 18 40.93 23.88 17.22
C PRO A 18 39.71 23.25 17.90
N ALA A 19 39.83 22.00 18.23
CA ALA A 19 38.76 21.21 18.80
C ALA A 19 38.35 21.75 20.18
N ALA A 20 37.29 22.56 20.22
CA ALA A 20 36.51 22.70 21.44
C ALA A 20 36.04 21.29 21.82
N ALA A 21 36.49 20.79 22.96
CA ALA A 21 36.35 19.39 23.32
C ALA A 21 34.85 19.01 23.52
N GLN A 22 34.28 18.49 22.48
CA GLN A 22 32.99 17.78 22.55
C GLN A 22 33.27 16.36 23.04
N THR A 23 32.69 16.00 24.16
CA THR A 23 32.80 14.64 24.67
C THR A 23 31.41 13.97 24.61
N SER A 24 31.35 12.82 23.97
CA SER A 24 30.15 11.97 23.98
C SER A 24 30.40 10.80 24.91
N THR A 25 29.50 10.60 25.87
CA THR A 25 29.58 9.52 26.83
C THR A 25 28.29 8.69 26.79
N LYS A 26 28.43 7.35 26.86
CA LYS A 26 27.28 6.46 26.94
C LYS A 26 26.52 6.71 28.25
N LEU A 27 25.22 6.88 28.17
CA LEU A 27 24.37 7.15 29.34
C LEU A 27 24.23 5.88 30.16
N SER A 28 24.68 5.95 31.42
CA SER A 28 24.35 4.97 32.46
C SER A 28 23.43 5.63 33.48
N ALA A 29 22.58 4.86 34.12
CA ALA A 29 21.52 5.33 35.05
C ALA A 29 21.99 6.22 36.23
N THR A 30 23.27 6.46 36.39
CA THR A 30 23.88 7.14 37.54
C THR A 30 24.41 8.56 37.28
N LYS A 31 24.28 9.13 36.06
CA LYS A 31 24.80 10.48 35.74
C LYS A 31 23.73 11.39 35.17
N ALA A 32 22.82 11.84 36.01
CA ALA A 32 21.76 12.79 35.61
C ALA A 32 22.09 14.28 35.81
N SER A 33 23.35 14.68 36.12
CA SER A 33 23.70 16.02 36.56
C SER A 33 24.51 16.87 35.55
N GLU A 34 24.78 16.38 34.35
CA GLU A 34 25.50 17.13 33.33
C GLU A 34 24.58 17.72 32.29
N TYR A 35 24.72 19.00 31.97
CA TYR A 35 24.00 19.65 30.88
C TYR A 35 24.54 19.19 29.52
N GLY A 36 23.65 18.69 28.68
CA GLY A 36 24.01 18.23 27.35
C GLY A 36 22.81 17.77 26.55
N LEU A 37 23.04 17.39 25.29
CA LEU A 37 22.03 16.83 24.41
C LEU A 37 22.08 15.29 24.48
N ILE A 38 20.93 14.68 24.80
CA ILE A 38 20.79 13.22 24.77
C ILE A 38 20.40 12.82 23.34
N TYR A 39 21.13 11.87 22.77
CA TYR A 39 20.81 11.28 21.48
C TYR A 39 20.93 9.77 21.54
N THR A 40 20.25 9.12 20.61
CA THR A 40 20.21 7.67 20.47
C THR A 40 20.70 7.28 19.08
N LEU A 41 21.52 6.24 18.99
CA LEU A 41 21.93 5.75 17.68
C LEU A 41 20.76 4.99 17.00
N PRO A 42 20.58 5.13 15.69
CA PRO A 42 19.56 4.40 14.96
C PRO A 42 20.00 2.97 14.67
N LEU A 43 19.07 2.03 14.83
CA LEU A 43 19.11 0.71 14.22
C LEU A 43 18.28 0.73 12.94
N THR A 44 18.71 -0.03 11.94
CA THR A 44 17.92 -0.23 10.72
C THR A 44 16.91 -1.36 10.94
N ALA A 45 15.67 -1.08 10.62
CA ALA A 45 14.63 -2.09 10.43
C ALA A 45 14.01 -1.90 9.03
N PHE A 46 13.19 -2.82 8.60
CA PHE A 46 12.50 -2.73 7.32
C PHE A 46 10.99 -2.80 7.51
N GLU A 47 10.28 -1.90 6.85
CA GLU A 47 8.85 -2.02 6.65
C GLU A 47 8.57 -2.74 5.34
N VAL A 48 7.85 -3.86 5.44
CA VAL A 48 7.39 -4.65 4.30
C VAL A 48 5.92 -4.39 4.14
N THR A 49 5.56 -3.64 3.11
CA THR A 49 4.16 -3.35 2.78
C THR A 49 3.71 -4.24 1.64
N VAL A 50 2.66 -5.01 1.88
CA VAL A 50 2.11 -5.96 0.91
C VAL A 50 0.70 -5.54 0.55
N ALA A 51 0.44 -5.41 -0.75
CA ALA A 51 -0.88 -5.18 -1.32
C ALA A 51 -1.45 -6.47 -1.93
N VAL A 52 -2.70 -6.76 -1.62
CA VAL A 52 -3.42 -7.91 -2.18
C VAL A 52 -4.74 -7.48 -2.79
N GLU A 53 -5.00 -7.95 -4.00
CA GLU A 53 -6.30 -7.80 -4.66
C GLU A 53 -7.22 -8.92 -4.19
N LYS A 54 -8.36 -8.54 -3.62
CA LYS A 54 -9.49 -9.42 -3.35
C LYS A 54 -10.45 -9.34 -4.52
N THR A 55 -10.75 -10.46 -5.13
CA THR A 55 -11.77 -10.57 -6.19
C THR A 55 -12.93 -11.41 -5.67
N VAL A 56 -14.11 -10.81 -5.62
CA VAL A 56 -15.36 -11.48 -5.23
C VAL A 56 -16.23 -11.63 -6.45
N SER A 57 -16.57 -12.88 -6.80
CA SER A 57 -17.47 -13.20 -7.91
C SER A 57 -18.79 -13.70 -7.35
N THR A 58 -19.89 -13.09 -7.78
CA THR A 58 -21.25 -13.43 -7.33
C THR A 58 -22.12 -13.80 -8.53
N PRO A 59 -22.79 -14.97 -8.52
CA PRO A 59 -23.72 -15.34 -9.57
C PRO A 59 -24.89 -14.36 -9.68
N GLY A 60 -25.35 -14.14 -10.89
CA GLY A 60 -26.61 -13.41 -11.12
C GLY A 60 -27.84 -14.23 -10.75
N GLU A 61 -28.97 -13.59 -10.49
CA GLU A 61 -30.24 -14.26 -10.16
C GLU A 61 -30.67 -15.23 -11.24
N PHE A 62 -30.45 -14.86 -12.52
CA PHE A 62 -30.86 -15.62 -13.69
C PHE A 62 -29.73 -16.44 -14.34
N TYR A 63 -28.65 -16.75 -13.60
CA TYR A 63 -27.47 -17.41 -14.16
C TYR A 63 -27.76 -18.70 -14.92
N GLN A 64 -28.76 -19.47 -14.46
CA GLN A 64 -29.18 -20.74 -15.12
C GLN A 64 -29.71 -20.52 -16.53
N TYR A 65 -30.21 -19.32 -16.83
CA TYR A 65 -30.84 -18.98 -18.10
C TYR A 65 -29.90 -18.15 -19.04
N ALA A 66 -28.70 -17.81 -18.58
CA ALA A 66 -27.75 -16.98 -19.33
C ALA A 66 -27.40 -17.56 -20.70
N ARG A 67 -27.13 -18.86 -20.73
CA ARG A 67 -26.80 -19.54 -21.99
C ARG A 67 -27.98 -19.61 -22.95
N ARG A 68 -29.18 -19.80 -22.41
CA ARG A 68 -30.42 -19.90 -23.22
C ARG A 68 -30.81 -18.59 -23.85
N TYR A 69 -30.77 -17.48 -23.09
CA TYR A 69 -31.29 -16.19 -23.56
C TYR A 69 -30.21 -15.27 -24.10
N LEU A 70 -29.01 -15.31 -23.56
CA LEU A 70 -27.92 -14.39 -23.95
C LEU A 70 -26.76 -15.09 -24.67
N ASN A 71 -26.80 -16.42 -24.79
CA ASN A 71 -25.70 -17.23 -25.30
C ASN A 71 -24.35 -16.93 -24.62
N ALA A 72 -24.37 -16.66 -23.32
CA ALA A 72 -23.21 -16.24 -22.55
C ALA A 72 -22.94 -17.22 -21.39
N THR A 73 -21.68 -17.24 -20.92
CA THR A 73 -21.25 -18.09 -19.80
C THR A 73 -21.32 -17.27 -18.50
N PRO A 74 -22.17 -17.66 -17.55
CA PRO A 74 -22.32 -16.94 -16.29
C PRO A 74 -21.32 -17.41 -15.23
N ILE A 75 -21.22 -16.64 -14.16
CA ILE A 75 -20.64 -17.08 -12.90
C ILE A 75 -21.62 -18.10 -12.29
N LEU A 76 -21.16 -19.33 -12.05
CA LEU A 76 -22.03 -20.42 -11.57
C LEU A 76 -22.10 -20.51 -10.05
N LYS A 77 -21.02 -20.11 -9.36
CA LYS A 77 -20.90 -20.22 -7.89
C LYS A 77 -20.25 -18.97 -7.33
N PRO A 78 -20.63 -18.54 -6.14
CA PRO A 78 -19.89 -17.51 -5.42
C PRO A 78 -18.45 -17.96 -5.19
N SER A 79 -17.50 -17.06 -5.39
CA SER A 79 -16.10 -17.33 -5.12
C SER A 79 -15.37 -16.07 -4.68
N THR A 80 -14.40 -16.25 -3.79
CA THR A 80 -13.46 -15.21 -3.41
C THR A 80 -12.07 -15.71 -3.73
N SER A 81 -11.25 -14.86 -4.33
CA SER A 81 -9.85 -15.15 -4.59
C SER A 81 -8.98 -13.97 -4.20
N TRP A 82 -7.74 -14.27 -3.82
CA TRP A 82 -6.77 -13.31 -3.37
C TRP A 82 -5.49 -13.44 -4.19
N ARG A 83 -4.90 -12.31 -4.52
CA ARG A 83 -3.66 -12.25 -5.30
C ARG A 83 -2.79 -11.10 -4.79
N ILE A 84 -1.50 -11.38 -4.53
CA ILE A 84 -0.54 -10.32 -4.27
C ILE A 84 -0.36 -9.50 -5.54
N THR A 85 -0.55 -8.20 -5.45
CA THR A 85 -0.37 -7.26 -6.56
C THR A 85 0.94 -6.52 -6.46
N GLU A 86 1.36 -6.20 -5.24
CA GLU A 86 2.58 -5.43 -5.00
C GLU A 86 3.17 -5.77 -3.64
N ALA A 87 4.49 -5.69 -3.54
CA ALA A 87 5.23 -5.77 -2.28
C ALA A 87 6.36 -4.73 -2.31
N VAL A 88 6.37 -3.84 -1.33
CA VAL A 88 7.35 -2.76 -1.19
C VAL A 88 8.12 -2.95 0.10
N VAL A 89 9.43 -2.75 0.05
CA VAL A 89 10.30 -2.81 1.22
C VAL A 89 11.01 -1.47 1.37
N ASN A 90 10.78 -0.79 2.48
CA ASN A 90 11.43 0.47 2.81
C ASN A 90 12.23 0.33 4.10
N PRO A 91 13.46 0.85 4.15
CA PRO A 91 14.22 0.92 5.39
C PRO A 91 13.63 1.99 6.31
N ILE A 92 13.61 1.67 7.60
CA ILE A 92 13.25 2.62 8.65
C ILE A 92 14.34 2.61 9.73
N ALA A 93 14.54 3.74 10.39
CA ALA A 93 15.40 3.81 11.56
C ALA A 93 14.54 3.67 12.82
N ILE A 94 14.99 2.86 13.74
CA ILE A 94 14.41 2.69 15.07
C ILE A 94 15.45 3.04 16.14
N ALA A 95 15.01 3.48 17.32
CA ALA A 95 15.92 3.84 18.37
C ALA A 95 16.56 2.59 19.01
N ASP A 96 17.89 2.58 19.10
CA ASP A 96 18.60 1.61 19.91
C ASP A 96 18.65 2.08 21.36
N GLU A 97 17.79 1.57 22.21
CA GLU A 97 17.74 1.94 23.62
C GLU A 97 19.03 1.58 24.39
N LYS A 98 19.85 0.67 23.86
CA LYS A 98 21.13 0.30 24.44
C LYS A 98 22.24 1.27 24.09
N GLU A 99 22.08 2.04 23.03
CA GLU A 99 23.06 2.98 22.49
C GLU A 99 22.58 4.42 22.64
N ARG A 100 22.38 4.84 23.88
CA ARG A 100 22.04 6.23 24.26
C ARG A 100 23.28 6.96 24.76
N TYR A 101 23.46 8.17 24.29
CA TYR A 101 24.63 9.00 24.56
C TYR A 101 24.23 10.39 25.03
N LEU A 102 25.11 10.97 25.84
CA LEU A 102 25.04 12.38 26.24
C LEU A 102 26.19 13.13 25.56
N ALA A 103 25.87 14.07 24.67
CA ALA A 103 26.81 15.01 24.12
C ALA A 103 26.89 16.23 25.02
N THR A 104 28.06 16.48 25.61
CA THR A 104 28.31 17.67 26.43
C THR A 104 29.13 18.70 25.63
N PHE A 105 28.66 19.94 25.61
CA PHE A 105 29.31 21.04 24.91
C PHE A 105 30.05 21.90 25.93
N LYS A 106 31.38 21.97 25.86
CA LYS A 106 32.17 22.91 26.68
C LYS A 106 32.13 24.27 26.02
N GLY A 107 31.63 25.27 26.75
CA GLY A 107 31.28 26.57 26.23
C GLY A 107 32.41 27.30 25.48
N GLY A 108 32.04 28.02 24.43
CA GLY A 108 32.88 28.97 23.72
C GLY A 108 32.78 29.03 22.21
N ALA A 109 32.40 27.99 21.53
CA ALA A 109 32.11 28.06 20.10
C ALA A 109 30.75 27.44 19.85
N GLY A 110 29.91 28.06 19.05
CA GLY A 110 28.55 27.64 18.76
C GLY A 110 28.48 26.28 18.07
N THR A 111 28.78 25.21 18.82
CA THR A 111 28.59 23.85 18.36
C THR A 111 27.12 23.48 18.60
N TYR A 112 26.39 23.21 17.56
CA TYR A 112 25.02 22.73 17.63
C TYR A 112 24.93 21.39 16.94
N MET A 113 23.94 20.61 17.35
CA MET A 113 23.61 19.31 16.77
C MET A 113 22.12 19.32 16.46
N THR A 114 21.79 18.97 15.23
CA THR A 114 20.41 18.74 14.83
C THR A 114 20.07 17.29 15.09
N VAL A 115 18.91 17.06 15.73
CA VAL A 115 18.39 15.72 16.02
C VAL A 115 17.01 15.56 15.40
N SER A 116 16.65 14.32 15.07
CA SER A 116 15.30 13.98 14.63
C SER A 116 14.32 14.00 15.79
N ASP A 117 13.02 13.86 15.49
CA ASP A 117 11.96 13.70 16.49
C ASP A 117 12.14 12.44 17.37
N LEU A 118 12.94 11.47 16.91
CA LEU A 118 13.34 10.27 17.65
C LEU A 118 14.70 10.39 18.33
N ASN A 119 15.24 11.60 18.44
CA ASN A 119 16.57 11.91 19.01
C ASN A 119 17.75 11.25 18.28
N PHE A 120 17.63 10.98 16.98
CA PHE A 120 18.77 10.57 16.17
C PHE A 120 19.61 11.77 15.77
N PRO A 121 20.95 11.69 15.86
CA PRO A 121 21.81 12.75 15.36
C PRO A 121 21.68 12.85 13.84
N LEU A 122 21.36 14.03 13.33
CA LEU A 122 21.22 14.30 11.90
C LEU A 122 22.42 15.03 11.36
N SER A 123 22.86 16.10 12.05
CA SER A 123 24.01 16.87 11.65
C SER A 123 24.69 17.51 12.87
N VAL A 124 25.96 17.85 12.71
CA VAL A 124 26.75 18.62 13.68
C VAL A 124 27.37 19.80 12.98
N ASN A 125 27.08 21.03 13.43
CA ASN A 125 27.56 22.28 12.86
C ASN A 125 27.22 22.46 11.36
N ASP A 126 26.13 21.87 10.89
CA ASP A 126 25.67 22.02 9.52
C ASP A 126 24.20 22.43 9.52
N GLU A 127 23.95 23.71 9.23
CA GLU A 127 22.59 24.28 9.11
C GLU A 127 21.93 23.92 7.77
N SER A 128 22.74 23.57 6.77
CA SER A 128 22.26 23.27 5.42
C SER A 128 21.91 21.80 5.21
N TYR A 129 22.04 20.97 6.26
CA TYR A 129 21.77 19.55 6.15
C TYR A 129 20.29 19.29 5.85
N GLU A 130 20.04 18.80 4.68
CA GLU A 130 18.73 18.28 4.27
C GLU A 130 18.82 16.76 4.14
N ALA A 131 17.97 16.11 4.92
CA ALA A 131 17.87 14.67 4.85
C ALA A 131 17.17 14.25 3.56
N THR A 132 17.88 13.61 2.66
CA THR A 132 17.31 13.02 1.46
C THR A 132 17.19 11.50 1.61
N VAL A 133 15.96 11.03 1.82
CA VAL A 133 15.67 9.60 1.78
C VAL A 133 14.73 9.35 0.61
N SER A 134 15.18 8.56 -0.35
CA SER A 134 14.33 8.06 -1.42
C SER A 134 13.66 6.77 -0.95
N LEU A 135 12.39 6.87 -0.56
CA LEU A 135 11.57 5.69 -0.25
C LEU A 135 10.74 5.31 -1.46
N SER A 136 10.54 4.02 -1.63
CA SER A 136 9.59 3.51 -2.62
C SER A 136 8.17 3.94 -2.22
N PRO A 137 7.35 4.39 -3.19
CA PRO A 137 5.96 4.75 -2.91
C PRO A 137 5.21 3.54 -2.36
N LEU A 138 4.34 3.78 -1.39
CA LEU A 138 3.53 2.72 -0.80
C LEU A 138 2.26 2.51 -1.62
N PRO A 139 1.84 1.26 -1.85
CA PRO A 139 0.56 0.95 -2.44
C PRO A 139 -0.56 1.53 -1.57
N GLN A 140 -1.66 1.95 -2.23
CA GLN A 140 -2.82 2.49 -1.54
C GLN A 140 -3.92 1.43 -1.49
N PRO A 141 -4.67 1.34 -0.39
CA PRO A 141 -5.86 0.51 -0.33
C PRO A 141 -6.94 1.07 -1.27
N VAL A 142 -7.67 0.17 -1.92
CA VAL A 142 -8.79 0.50 -2.79
C VAL A 142 -10.03 -0.22 -2.27
N GLU A 143 -11.02 0.53 -1.87
CA GLU A 143 -12.31 -0.04 -1.47
C GLU A 143 -13.05 -0.61 -2.68
N ALA A 144 -13.86 -1.62 -2.42
CA ALA A 144 -14.66 -2.22 -3.45
C ALA A 144 -15.76 -1.25 -3.91
N GLU A 145 -15.79 -0.92 -5.19
CA GLU A 145 -16.89 -0.13 -5.75
C GLU A 145 -18.20 -0.93 -5.73
N PRO A 146 -19.34 -0.26 -5.57
CA PRO A 146 -20.62 -0.93 -5.64
C PRO A 146 -20.81 -1.57 -7.03
N THR A 147 -21.32 -2.78 -7.07
CA THR A 147 -21.65 -3.44 -8.35
C THR A 147 -22.81 -2.76 -9.03
N ILE A 148 -22.93 -2.91 -10.35
CA ILE A 148 -24.06 -2.36 -11.14
C ILE A 148 -25.41 -2.75 -10.55
N LEU A 149 -25.53 -3.93 -9.94
CA LEU A 149 -26.77 -4.40 -9.31
C LEU A 149 -27.14 -3.68 -8.01
N GLN A 150 -26.19 -2.99 -7.40
CA GLN A 150 -26.37 -2.18 -6.18
C GLN A 150 -26.70 -0.71 -6.50
N LEU A 151 -26.52 -0.30 -7.74
CA LEU A 151 -26.79 1.06 -8.19
C LEU A 151 -28.29 1.26 -8.51
N PRO A 152 -28.80 2.50 -8.39
CA PRO A 152 -30.22 2.81 -8.69
C PRO A 152 -30.65 2.42 -10.11
N VAL A 153 -29.73 2.40 -11.06
CA VAL A 153 -30.01 2.01 -12.45
C VAL A 153 -30.55 0.57 -12.57
N ALA A 154 -30.09 -0.33 -11.68
CA ALA A 154 -30.60 -1.69 -11.67
C ALA A 154 -32.09 -1.76 -11.33
N GLN A 155 -32.55 -0.95 -10.39
CA GLN A 155 -33.98 -0.87 -10.04
C GLN A 155 -34.81 -0.23 -11.16
N GLN A 156 -34.26 0.77 -11.85
CA GLN A 156 -34.92 1.42 -12.99
C GLN A 156 -35.08 0.50 -14.19
N ALA A 157 -34.21 -0.48 -14.35
CA ALA A 157 -34.25 -1.43 -15.43
C ALA A 157 -35.29 -2.56 -15.22
N ILE A 158 -35.73 -2.78 -13.98
CA ILE A 158 -36.72 -3.81 -13.62
C ILE A 158 -38.13 -3.30 -13.94
N THR A 159 -38.88 -4.07 -14.76
CA THR A 159 -40.28 -3.70 -15.11
C THR A 159 -41.28 -4.20 -14.08
N PRO A 160 -42.48 -3.58 -14.01
CA PRO A 160 -43.56 -4.03 -13.14
C PRO A 160 -43.94 -5.50 -13.39
N GLU A 161 -43.89 -5.96 -14.64
CA GLU A 161 -44.20 -7.36 -15.00
C GLU A 161 -43.15 -8.32 -14.43
N MET A 162 -41.88 -7.93 -14.39
CA MET A 162 -40.83 -8.72 -13.73
C MET A 162 -41.12 -8.86 -12.23
N ILE A 163 -41.53 -7.77 -11.57
CA ILE A 163 -41.83 -7.76 -10.13
C ILE A 163 -43.04 -8.65 -9.82
N GLN A 164 -44.08 -8.58 -10.64
CA GLN A 164 -45.33 -9.32 -10.44
C GLN A 164 -45.20 -10.83 -10.73
N SER A 165 -44.22 -11.20 -11.59
CA SER A 165 -44.05 -12.61 -11.96
C SER A 165 -43.47 -13.44 -10.82
N LYS A 166 -44.18 -14.50 -10.45
CA LYS A 166 -43.74 -15.47 -9.44
C LYS A 166 -42.78 -16.54 -10.01
N SER A 167 -42.66 -16.64 -11.33
CA SER A 167 -41.81 -17.61 -12.01
C SER A 167 -40.47 -17.06 -12.34
N LEU A 168 -39.38 -17.62 -11.82
CA LEU A 168 -38.00 -17.24 -12.11
C LEU A 168 -37.72 -17.30 -13.63
N ALA A 169 -38.20 -18.38 -14.30
CA ALA A 169 -38.03 -18.52 -15.73
C ALA A 169 -38.73 -17.40 -16.52
N LYS A 170 -39.95 -17.00 -16.07
CA LYS A 170 -40.65 -15.90 -16.72
C LYS A 170 -39.97 -14.55 -16.46
N ARG A 171 -39.48 -14.30 -15.27
CA ARG A 171 -38.71 -13.10 -14.95
C ARG A 171 -37.44 -13.02 -15.80
N ALA A 172 -36.70 -14.13 -15.93
CA ALA A 172 -35.54 -14.21 -16.79
C ALA A 172 -35.88 -13.94 -18.28
N GLN A 173 -36.98 -14.47 -18.77
CA GLN A 173 -37.43 -14.16 -20.13
C GLN A 173 -37.70 -12.67 -20.32
N LEU A 174 -38.52 -12.06 -19.42
CA LEU A 174 -38.82 -10.62 -19.47
C LEU A 174 -37.57 -9.76 -19.40
N ALA A 175 -36.59 -10.13 -18.56
CA ALA A 175 -35.32 -9.43 -18.47
C ALA A 175 -34.52 -9.54 -19.78
N ALA A 176 -34.49 -10.69 -20.41
CA ALA A 176 -33.83 -10.88 -21.69
C ALA A 176 -34.49 -10.06 -22.82
N ASP A 177 -35.85 -10.12 -22.87
CA ASP A 177 -36.60 -9.32 -23.86
C ASP A 177 -36.27 -7.81 -23.69
N LYS A 178 -36.17 -7.32 -22.45
CA LYS A 178 -35.82 -5.93 -22.16
C LYS A 178 -34.37 -5.59 -22.52
N ILE A 179 -33.43 -6.51 -22.35
CA ILE A 179 -32.03 -6.33 -22.79
C ILE A 179 -32.01 -6.12 -24.31
N TYR A 180 -32.74 -6.95 -25.07
CA TYR A 180 -32.78 -6.79 -26.54
C TYR A 180 -33.50 -5.50 -26.97
N GLU A 181 -34.54 -5.09 -26.25
CA GLU A 181 -35.19 -3.79 -26.46
C GLU A 181 -34.20 -2.63 -26.27
N PHE A 182 -33.42 -2.61 -25.20
CA PHE A 182 -32.42 -1.57 -24.98
C PHE A 182 -31.35 -1.56 -26.08
N ARG A 183 -30.91 -2.73 -26.56
CA ARG A 183 -29.99 -2.84 -27.68
C ARG A 183 -30.57 -2.26 -28.96
N ASN A 184 -31.80 -2.59 -29.27
CA ASN A 184 -32.49 -2.08 -30.43
C ASN A 184 -32.66 -0.56 -30.36
N ASN A 185 -33.17 -0.02 -29.27
CA ASN A 185 -33.32 1.42 -29.07
C ASN A 185 -32.00 2.17 -29.22
N ARG A 186 -30.90 1.61 -28.64
CA ARG A 186 -29.57 2.17 -28.80
C ARG A 186 -29.11 2.19 -30.27
N ASN A 187 -29.34 1.09 -31.00
CA ASN A 187 -29.00 0.99 -32.42
C ASN A 187 -29.82 1.96 -33.29
N GLU A 188 -31.11 2.15 -32.98
CA GLU A 188 -31.96 3.10 -33.64
C GLU A 188 -31.51 4.55 -33.43
N ILE A 189 -31.09 4.91 -32.22
CA ILE A 189 -30.50 6.23 -31.95
C ILE A 189 -29.21 6.40 -32.75
N ILE A 190 -28.30 5.41 -32.71
CA ILE A 190 -26.99 5.49 -33.41
C ILE A 190 -27.18 5.58 -34.94
N SER A 191 -28.16 4.86 -35.51
CA SER A 191 -28.44 4.85 -36.92
C SER A 191 -29.32 6.03 -37.39
N GLY A 192 -29.81 6.86 -36.46
CA GLY A 192 -30.71 7.97 -36.79
C GLY A 192 -32.13 7.54 -37.16
N GLN A 193 -32.55 6.35 -36.76
CA GLN A 193 -33.85 5.75 -37.09
C GLN A 193 -34.84 5.79 -35.90
N ALA A 194 -34.42 6.34 -34.74
CA ALA A 194 -35.30 6.46 -33.58
C ALA A 194 -36.43 7.48 -33.86
N ASP A 195 -37.67 7.12 -33.46
CA ASP A 195 -38.85 8.00 -33.65
C ASP A 195 -38.68 9.37 -32.95
N ALA A 196 -37.95 9.40 -31.84
CA ALA A 196 -37.59 10.61 -31.11
C ALA A 196 -36.07 10.68 -30.93
N MET A 197 -35.42 11.48 -31.72
CA MET A 197 -33.97 11.72 -31.60
C MET A 197 -33.65 12.72 -30.49
N PRO A 198 -32.63 12.49 -29.68
CA PRO A 198 -32.14 13.49 -28.74
C PRO A 198 -31.72 14.79 -29.44
N SER A 199 -31.98 15.92 -28.82
CA SER A 199 -31.90 17.26 -29.45
C SER A 199 -30.50 17.71 -29.81
N ASP A 200 -29.47 17.18 -29.12
CA ASP A 200 -28.05 17.52 -29.32
C ASP A 200 -27.12 16.34 -28.96
N GLY A 201 -25.82 16.50 -29.21
CA GLY A 201 -24.83 15.47 -28.91
C GLY A 201 -24.68 15.13 -27.44
N ALA A 202 -24.93 16.06 -26.52
CA ALA A 202 -24.86 15.82 -25.07
C ALA A 202 -26.07 15.01 -24.61
N ALA A 203 -27.28 15.36 -25.06
CA ALA A 203 -28.50 14.62 -24.82
C ALA A 203 -28.45 13.21 -25.43
N MET A 204 -27.89 13.06 -26.62
CA MET A 204 -27.68 11.76 -27.26
C MET A 204 -26.74 10.89 -26.44
N LYS A 205 -25.60 11.43 -25.97
CA LYS A 205 -24.67 10.70 -25.13
C LYS A 205 -25.34 10.24 -23.85
N LEU A 206 -26.06 11.13 -23.16
CA LEU A 206 -26.77 10.79 -21.94
C LEU A 206 -27.79 9.66 -22.15
N ALA A 207 -28.56 9.71 -23.24
CA ALA A 207 -29.53 8.68 -23.57
C ALA A 207 -28.86 7.32 -23.85
N LEU A 208 -27.77 7.32 -24.61
CA LEU A 208 -27.00 6.11 -24.92
C LEU A 208 -26.35 5.52 -23.66
N ASP A 209 -25.76 6.35 -22.82
CA ASP A 209 -25.15 5.94 -21.55
C ASP A 209 -26.21 5.33 -20.59
N GLN A 210 -27.39 5.94 -20.52
CA GLN A 210 -28.50 5.42 -19.69
C GLN A 210 -28.99 4.07 -20.19
N LEU A 211 -29.22 3.91 -21.50
CA LEU A 211 -29.63 2.62 -22.08
C LEU A 211 -28.55 1.56 -21.88
N ALA A 212 -27.27 1.90 -22.05
CA ALA A 212 -26.16 0.99 -21.84
C ALA A 212 -26.09 0.53 -20.37
N SER A 213 -26.24 1.44 -19.42
CA SER A 213 -26.21 1.12 -17.98
C SER A 213 -27.38 0.23 -17.55
N GLN A 214 -28.58 0.47 -18.09
CA GLN A 214 -29.74 -0.39 -17.84
C GLN A 214 -29.59 -1.78 -18.46
N GLU A 215 -29.05 -1.86 -19.68
CA GLU A 215 -28.71 -3.12 -20.33
C GLU A 215 -27.68 -3.91 -19.52
N GLU A 216 -26.61 -3.22 -19.04
CA GLU A 216 -25.57 -3.83 -18.22
C GLU A 216 -26.15 -4.37 -16.90
N ALA A 217 -27.01 -3.60 -16.23
CA ALA A 217 -27.64 -4.03 -14.99
C ALA A 217 -28.46 -5.31 -15.17
N LEU A 218 -29.32 -5.39 -16.19
CA LEU A 218 -30.09 -6.61 -16.48
C LEU A 218 -29.17 -7.75 -16.94
N THR A 219 -28.12 -7.48 -17.70
CA THR A 219 -27.15 -8.49 -18.13
C THR A 219 -26.41 -9.07 -16.94
N ALA A 220 -26.06 -8.24 -15.94
CA ALA A 220 -25.43 -8.69 -14.71
C ALA A 220 -26.34 -9.63 -13.88
N MET A 221 -27.66 -9.51 -13.99
CA MET A 221 -28.58 -10.49 -13.39
C MET A 221 -28.47 -11.90 -14.01
N PHE A 222 -27.94 -12.01 -15.22
CA PHE A 222 -27.65 -13.31 -15.85
C PHE A 222 -26.20 -13.74 -15.63
N LEU A 223 -25.24 -12.85 -15.85
CA LEU A 223 -23.83 -13.20 -15.86
C LEU A 223 -23.22 -13.22 -14.46
N GLY A 224 -23.78 -12.46 -13.54
CA GLY A 224 -23.22 -12.19 -12.23
C GLY A 224 -22.32 -10.95 -12.24
N THR A 225 -21.73 -10.68 -11.09
CA THR A 225 -20.87 -9.54 -10.87
C THR A 225 -19.50 -9.94 -10.32
N VAL A 226 -18.48 -9.19 -10.69
CA VAL A 226 -17.14 -9.30 -10.14
C VAL A 226 -16.81 -7.98 -9.46
N GLN A 227 -16.43 -8.06 -8.19
CA GLN A 227 -16.05 -6.90 -7.39
C GLN A 227 -14.60 -7.06 -6.98
N LYS A 228 -13.83 -5.97 -7.06
CA LYS A 228 -12.41 -5.97 -6.70
C LYS A 228 -12.14 -4.92 -5.64
N SER A 229 -11.26 -5.27 -4.72
CA SER A 229 -10.70 -4.34 -3.73
C SER A 229 -9.23 -4.63 -3.52
N VAL A 230 -8.48 -3.67 -3.00
CA VAL A 230 -7.07 -3.85 -2.65
C VAL A 230 -6.91 -3.59 -1.15
N GLU A 231 -6.45 -4.61 -0.45
CA GLU A 231 -6.06 -4.51 0.95
C GLU A 231 -4.54 -4.33 1.04
N VAL A 232 -4.10 -3.45 1.95
CA VAL A 232 -2.68 -3.16 2.17
C VAL A 232 -2.35 -3.38 3.63
N ARG A 233 -1.31 -4.14 3.90
CA ARG A 233 -0.78 -4.33 5.27
C ARG A 233 0.72 -4.12 5.30
N THR A 234 1.20 -3.51 6.39
CA THR A 234 2.62 -3.25 6.62
C THR A 234 3.09 -4.07 7.81
N TYR A 235 4.26 -4.67 7.65
CA TYR A 235 4.92 -5.52 8.65
C TYR A 235 6.32 -4.98 8.91
N THR A 236 6.74 -4.93 10.17
CA THR A 236 8.09 -4.49 10.54
C THR A 236 9.00 -5.69 10.73
N VAL A 237 10.15 -5.65 10.08
CA VAL A 237 11.19 -6.66 10.19
C VAL A 237 12.42 -6.06 10.86
N TYR A 238 12.70 -6.52 12.08
CA TYR A 238 13.89 -6.15 12.82
C TYR A 238 15.06 -7.02 12.37
N LEU A 239 16.22 -6.39 12.20
CA LEU A 239 17.46 -7.09 11.89
C LEU A 239 18.09 -7.68 13.16
N PRO A 240 18.64 -8.89 13.10
CA PRO A 240 19.55 -9.40 14.11
C PRO A 240 20.90 -8.69 14.04
N ASP A 241 21.76 -8.93 15.04
CA ASP A 241 23.08 -8.25 15.17
C ASP A 241 24.02 -8.44 13.96
N ASP A 242 23.87 -9.55 13.23
CA ASP A 242 24.64 -9.85 12.01
C ASP A 242 24.04 -9.17 10.75
N GLY A 243 22.90 -8.49 10.89
CA GLY A 243 22.21 -7.81 9.79
C GLY A 243 21.58 -8.72 8.74
N ALA A 244 21.68 -10.05 8.91
CA ALA A 244 21.22 -11.03 7.93
C ALA A 244 19.84 -11.62 8.32
N VAL A 245 18.92 -11.69 7.37
CA VAL A 245 17.64 -12.37 7.53
C VAL A 245 17.48 -13.39 6.41
N SER A 246 17.37 -14.65 6.76
CA SER A 246 17.18 -15.73 5.80
C SER A 246 15.75 -16.29 5.88
N ARG A 247 14.99 -16.12 4.79
CA ARG A 247 13.63 -16.68 4.62
C ARG A 247 12.72 -16.52 5.84
N LYS A 248 12.69 -15.33 6.42
CA LYS A 248 11.76 -15.01 7.52
C LYS A 248 10.36 -14.78 6.94
N ALA A 249 9.37 -15.52 7.42
CA ALA A 249 7.99 -15.26 7.06
C ALA A 249 7.54 -13.94 7.71
N VAL A 250 7.02 -13.01 6.90
CA VAL A 250 6.49 -11.72 7.36
C VAL A 250 4.98 -11.73 7.47
N ALA A 251 4.34 -12.51 6.59
CA ALA A 251 2.89 -12.71 6.54
C ALA A 251 2.60 -14.01 5.80
N ARG A 252 1.32 -14.36 5.72
CA ARG A 252 0.86 -15.45 4.86
C ARG A 252 -0.36 -15.03 4.05
N LEU A 253 -0.56 -15.65 2.89
CA LEU A 253 -1.73 -15.45 2.06
C LEU A 253 -2.63 -16.67 2.15
N SER A 254 -3.75 -16.53 2.86
CA SER A 254 -4.83 -17.51 2.93
C SER A 254 -5.76 -17.37 1.72
N ALA A 255 -6.22 -18.49 1.19
CA ALA A 255 -7.22 -18.47 0.13
C ALA A 255 -8.61 -17.99 0.60
N LEU A 256 -8.88 -18.06 1.89
CA LEU A 256 -10.15 -17.66 2.51
C LEU A 256 -10.10 -16.24 3.07
N ASP A 257 -9.04 -15.95 3.83
CA ASP A 257 -8.98 -14.77 4.71
C ASP A 257 -8.06 -13.66 4.17
N GLY A 258 -7.36 -13.90 3.04
CA GLY A 258 -6.41 -12.95 2.48
C GLY A 258 -5.10 -12.91 3.25
N LEU A 259 -4.58 -11.71 3.56
CA LEU A 259 -3.38 -11.56 4.35
C LEU A 259 -3.63 -11.89 5.81
N VAL A 260 -2.92 -12.89 6.32
CA VAL A 260 -2.93 -13.34 7.71
C VAL A 260 -1.53 -13.24 8.31
N ASP A 261 -1.43 -13.32 9.64
CA ASP A 261 -0.16 -13.24 10.34
C ASP A 261 0.80 -14.38 9.98
N ALA A 262 2.09 -14.13 10.13
CA ALA A 262 3.14 -15.12 9.83
C ALA A 262 2.97 -16.45 10.58
N ASN A 263 2.35 -16.42 11.78
CA ASN A 263 2.11 -17.60 12.61
C ASN A 263 0.83 -18.35 12.25
N ASP A 264 -0.04 -17.78 11.42
CA ASP A 264 -1.27 -18.42 10.98
C ASP A 264 -0.96 -19.39 9.82
N LEU A 265 -1.03 -20.68 10.08
CA LEU A 265 -0.68 -21.73 9.11
C LEU A 265 -1.75 -21.96 8.03
N SER A 266 -2.84 -21.21 8.03
CA SER A 266 -3.92 -21.34 7.03
C SER A 266 -3.53 -20.83 5.63
N GLY A 267 -2.40 -20.10 5.50
CA GLY A 267 -1.96 -19.48 4.27
C GLY A 267 -0.56 -19.86 3.80
N ALA A 268 -0.28 -19.60 2.52
CA ALA A 268 1.06 -19.72 1.95
C ALA A 268 1.97 -18.59 2.49
N PRO A 269 3.19 -18.88 2.96
CA PRO A 269 4.06 -17.88 3.56
C PRO A 269 4.66 -16.92 2.53
N ILE A 270 4.73 -15.65 2.93
CA ILE A 270 5.43 -14.58 2.24
C ILE A 270 6.75 -14.38 2.98
N TYR A 271 7.87 -14.61 2.30
CA TYR A 271 9.19 -14.56 2.90
C TYR A 271 9.93 -13.27 2.54
N ILE A 272 10.73 -12.77 3.48
CA ILE A 272 11.79 -11.80 3.22
C ILE A 272 13.14 -12.44 3.47
N SER A 273 14.12 -12.09 2.64
CA SER A 273 15.54 -12.39 2.86
C SER A 273 16.33 -11.09 2.71
N ILE A 274 17.20 -10.81 3.65
CA ILE A 274 18.05 -9.62 3.67
C ILE A 274 19.49 -10.10 3.81
N THR A 275 20.32 -9.71 2.85
CA THR A 275 21.75 -10.04 2.87
C THR A 275 22.55 -8.75 3.01
N PRO A 276 23.32 -8.59 4.08
CA PRO A 276 24.17 -7.43 4.24
C PRO A 276 25.25 -7.41 3.15
N GLN A 277 25.48 -6.23 2.59
CA GLN A 277 26.59 -6.02 1.66
C GLN A 277 27.64 -5.15 2.33
N THR A 278 28.91 -5.59 2.25
CA THR A 278 30.03 -4.77 2.71
C THR A 278 30.23 -3.60 1.73
N ARG A 279 30.18 -2.38 2.25
CA ARG A 279 30.48 -1.16 1.49
C ARG A 279 31.94 -0.79 1.63
N GLY A 280 32.85 -1.58 1.06
CA GLY A 280 34.27 -1.29 1.10
C GLY A 280 34.88 -1.28 2.50
N GLU A 281 36.19 -1.06 2.58
CA GLU A 281 36.89 -0.83 3.85
C GLU A 281 36.83 0.65 4.20
N LEU A 282 36.61 0.96 5.49
CA LEU A 282 36.73 2.32 5.97
C LEU A 282 38.17 2.79 5.71
N PRO A 283 38.39 4.04 5.23
CA PRO A 283 39.72 4.54 5.02
C PRO A 283 40.47 4.56 6.36
N VAL A 284 41.50 3.76 6.45
CA VAL A 284 42.41 3.73 7.61
C VAL A 284 43.34 4.93 7.46
N ASN A 285 43.12 5.97 8.27
CA ASN A 285 44.13 7.00 8.33
C ASN A 285 45.27 6.59 9.27
N GLU A 286 46.46 7.10 9.04
CA GLU A 286 47.68 6.86 9.83
C GLU A 286 47.52 7.17 11.33
N LYS A 287 46.51 7.94 11.71
CA LYS A 287 46.20 8.34 13.10
C LYS A 287 45.16 7.42 13.80
N GLY A 288 44.71 6.38 13.14
CA GLY A 288 43.81 5.37 13.74
C GLY A 288 42.43 5.89 14.15
N ILE A 289 41.86 6.84 13.39
CA ILE A 289 40.51 7.40 13.63
C ILE A 289 39.44 6.27 13.69
N THR A 290 39.65 5.17 12.96
CA THR A 290 38.80 4.00 13.03
C THR A 290 38.72 3.37 14.42
N LYS A 291 39.61 3.66 15.33
CA LYS A 291 39.55 3.20 16.72
C LYS A 291 38.62 4.02 17.63
N THR A 292 38.18 5.18 17.17
CA THR A 292 37.33 6.08 17.94
C THR A 292 35.84 5.92 17.68
N PHE A 293 35.48 5.16 16.63
CA PHE A 293 34.08 4.84 16.40
C PHE A 293 33.64 3.64 17.27
N PRO A 294 32.50 3.74 17.97
CA PRO A 294 31.94 2.60 18.69
C PRO A 294 31.74 1.42 17.71
N LYS A 295 31.95 0.19 18.19
CA LYS A 295 31.59 -1.00 17.41
C LYS A 295 30.10 -0.93 17.06
N GLY A 296 29.77 -0.87 15.77
CA GLY A 296 28.40 -0.69 15.29
C GLY A 296 28.08 0.68 14.70
N GLY A 297 28.98 1.64 14.77
CA GLY A 297 28.83 2.87 13.98
C GLY A 297 28.90 2.57 12.49
N VAL A 298 27.82 2.84 11.77
CA VAL A 298 27.82 2.79 10.30
C VAL A 298 28.48 4.08 9.84
N ALA A 299 29.62 3.95 9.19
CA ALA A 299 30.26 5.07 8.50
C ALA A 299 29.61 5.28 7.14
#